data_7ee5e3b34a860c730e5f190f97af2c8d
#
_entry.id   7ee5e3b34a860c730e5f190f97af2c8d
#
_cell.length_a   1.000
_cell.length_b   1.000
_cell.length_c   1.000
_cell.angle_alpha   90.00
_cell.angle_beta   90.00
_cell.angle_gamma   90.00
#
_symmetry.space_group_name_H-M   'P 1'
#
loop_
_entity.id
_entity.type
_entity.pdbx_description
1 polymer ?
#
loop_
_entity_poly.entity_id
_entity_poly.type
_entity_poly.pdbx_seq_one_letter_code
_entity_poly.pdbx_strand_id
1 'polypeptide(L)'
;MNHYLCRMVKIGNIELPDFPLLLAPMEDVSDPPFRKLCKMHGADLMYSEFISSEGLIRDAIKSRKKLDIFDYERPVGIQIFGGDEEAMAMSARIVETVEPDIVDINYGCPVKKVVCKGAGAGVLKDIDLMVRLTKAVVNSTHLPVTVKTRLGWDNDSI
;
A
#
# COMPACT_ATOMS: atom_id res chain seq x y z
N MET A 1 -32.86 6.72 -22.88
CA MET A 1 -31.57 6.13 -23.19
C MET A 1 -30.62 6.64 -22.12
N ASN A 2 -30.44 5.87 -21.03
CA ASN A 2 -29.59 6.26 -19.92
C ASN A 2 -28.14 6.09 -20.36
N HIS A 3 -27.45 7.20 -20.61
CA HIS A 3 -26.01 7.22 -20.68
C HIS A 3 -25.46 6.98 -19.26
N TYR A 4 -25.18 5.74 -18.92
CA TYR A 4 -24.21 5.44 -17.88
C TYR A 4 -22.89 6.00 -18.39
N LEU A 5 -22.52 7.18 -17.93
CA LEU A 5 -21.19 7.71 -18.11
C LEU A 5 -20.21 6.68 -17.54
N CYS A 6 -19.52 6.01 -18.45
CA CYS A 6 -18.38 5.17 -18.14
C CYS A 6 -17.40 6.02 -17.28
N ARG A 7 -17.41 5.84 -15.98
CA ARG A 7 -16.51 6.54 -15.07
C ARG A 7 -15.25 5.70 -14.94
N MET A 8 -14.27 5.99 -15.79
CA MET A 8 -12.94 5.44 -15.59
C MET A 8 -12.47 5.74 -14.15
N VAL A 9 -12.02 4.72 -13.45
CA VAL A 9 -11.40 4.87 -12.14
C VAL A 9 -9.98 5.40 -12.33
N LYS A 10 -9.62 6.48 -11.63
CA LYS A 10 -8.28 7.07 -11.72
C LYS A 10 -7.60 7.08 -10.35
N ILE A 11 -6.33 6.69 -10.33
CA ILE A 11 -5.43 6.85 -9.17
C ILE A 11 -4.23 7.66 -9.66
N GLY A 12 -4.19 8.95 -9.34
CA GLY A 12 -3.22 9.86 -9.95
C GLY A 12 -3.36 9.87 -11.49
N ASN A 13 -2.31 9.50 -12.18
CA ASN A 13 -2.27 9.39 -13.63
C ASN A 13 -2.62 7.98 -14.17
N ILE A 14 -2.89 7.03 -13.28
CA ILE A 14 -3.22 5.64 -13.64
C ILE A 14 -4.70 5.56 -13.97
N GLU A 15 -5.02 5.14 -15.19
CA GLU A 15 -6.38 4.88 -15.63
C GLU A 15 -6.69 3.38 -15.50
N LEU A 16 -7.75 3.05 -14.79
CA LEU A 16 -8.22 1.69 -14.57
C LEU A 16 -9.59 1.48 -15.25
N PRO A 17 -9.97 0.25 -15.57
CA PRO A 17 -11.31 -0.05 -16.11
C PRO A 17 -12.42 0.41 -15.16
N ASP A 18 -13.66 0.41 -15.64
CA ASP A 18 -14.85 0.76 -14.84
C ASP A 18 -15.03 -0.13 -13.60
N PHE A 19 -14.58 -1.37 -13.68
CA PHE A 19 -14.66 -2.38 -12.63
C PHE A 19 -13.28 -3.01 -12.41
N PRO A 20 -12.33 -2.27 -11.81
CA PRO A 20 -10.96 -2.75 -11.69
C PRO A 20 -10.83 -3.86 -10.65
N LEU A 21 -10.08 -4.90 -11.00
CA LEU A 21 -9.69 -5.98 -10.09
C LEU A 21 -8.32 -5.66 -9.50
N LEU A 22 -8.28 -5.37 -8.20
CA LEU A 22 -7.06 -5.05 -7.48
C LEU A 22 -6.62 -6.24 -6.64
N LEU A 23 -5.38 -6.72 -6.83
CA LEU A 23 -4.81 -7.73 -5.96
C LEU A 23 -4.45 -7.10 -4.60
N ALA A 24 -5.05 -7.60 -3.53
CA ALA A 24 -4.74 -7.14 -2.19
C ALA A 24 -3.30 -7.52 -1.77
N PRO A 25 -2.61 -6.66 -1.00
CA PRO A 25 -1.31 -7.00 -0.41
C PRO A 25 -1.48 -8.11 0.64
N MET A 26 -0.73 -9.21 0.49
CA MET A 26 -0.80 -10.38 1.37
C MET A 26 0.61 -10.84 1.72
N GLU A 27 0.93 -10.88 3.04
CA GLU A 27 2.22 -11.36 3.55
C GLU A 27 2.44 -12.83 3.17
N ASP A 28 3.65 -13.15 2.72
CA ASP A 28 4.09 -14.48 2.27
C ASP A 28 3.25 -15.06 1.10
N VAL A 29 2.49 -14.23 0.38
CA VAL A 29 1.63 -14.66 -0.75
C VAL A 29 1.82 -13.79 -1.98
N SER A 30 1.72 -12.46 -1.86
CA SER A 30 1.78 -11.57 -3.02
C SER A 30 3.22 -11.22 -3.44
N ASP A 31 4.05 -12.28 -3.57
CA ASP A 31 5.38 -12.22 -4.17
C ASP A 31 5.31 -12.02 -5.71
N PRO A 32 6.43 -11.69 -6.39
CA PRO A 32 6.42 -11.44 -7.83
C PRO A 32 5.83 -12.58 -8.68
N PRO A 33 6.13 -13.87 -8.44
CA PRO A 33 5.51 -14.98 -9.18
C PRO A 33 3.99 -15.03 -9.03
N PHE A 34 3.47 -14.82 -7.82
CA PHE A 34 2.03 -14.82 -7.57
C PHE A 34 1.36 -13.60 -8.22
N ARG A 35 1.96 -12.39 -8.12
CA ARG A 35 1.45 -11.20 -8.80
C ARG A 35 1.40 -11.38 -10.32
N LYS A 36 2.43 -12.05 -10.91
CA LYS A 36 2.43 -12.41 -12.33
C LYS A 36 1.23 -13.28 -12.70
N LEU A 37 0.97 -14.31 -11.89
CA LEU A 37 -0.18 -15.20 -12.11
C LEU A 37 -1.50 -14.41 -12.07
N CYS A 38 -1.68 -13.55 -11.06
CA CYS A 38 -2.86 -12.70 -10.96
C CYS A 38 -3.02 -11.76 -12.16
N LYS A 39 -1.91 -11.18 -12.64
CA LYS A 39 -1.92 -10.34 -13.86
C LYS A 39 -2.38 -11.11 -15.08
N MET A 40 -1.88 -12.32 -15.27
CA MET A 40 -2.30 -13.21 -16.38
C MET A 40 -3.78 -13.58 -16.32
N HIS A 41 -4.39 -13.55 -15.14
CA HIS A 41 -5.82 -13.83 -14.91
C HIS A 41 -6.68 -12.56 -14.78
N GLY A 42 -6.18 -11.41 -15.21
CA GLY A 42 -6.99 -10.19 -15.36
C GLY A 42 -6.98 -9.24 -14.17
N ALA A 43 -6.03 -9.36 -13.23
CA ALA A 43 -5.86 -8.31 -12.24
C ALA A 43 -5.33 -7.02 -12.89
N ASP A 44 -5.98 -5.89 -12.62
CA ASP A 44 -5.67 -4.60 -13.23
C ASP A 44 -4.57 -3.86 -12.50
N LEU A 45 -4.53 -3.95 -11.16
CA LEU A 45 -3.55 -3.32 -10.30
C LEU A 45 -3.06 -4.32 -9.24
N MET A 46 -1.76 -4.44 -9.08
CA MET A 46 -1.12 -5.30 -8.09
C MET A 46 -0.58 -4.47 -6.93
N TYR A 47 -0.54 -5.09 -5.73
CA TYR A 47 0.21 -4.58 -4.59
C TYR A 47 1.23 -5.62 -4.11
N SER A 48 2.41 -5.13 -3.69
CA SER A 48 3.42 -5.97 -3.05
C SER A 48 2.93 -6.51 -1.70
N GLU A 49 3.66 -7.45 -1.12
CA GLU A 49 3.56 -7.70 0.32
C GLU A 49 3.87 -6.41 1.08
N PHE A 50 3.27 -6.24 2.28
CA PHE A 50 3.52 -5.03 3.07
C PHE A 50 4.92 -5.04 3.73
N ILE A 51 5.59 -3.89 3.70
CA ILE A 51 6.97 -3.71 4.13
C ILE A 51 7.01 -2.87 5.41
N SER A 52 7.71 -3.36 6.44
CA SER A 52 7.94 -2.57 7.65
C SER A 52 8.83 -1.37 7.36
N SER A 53 8.38 -0.16 7.69
CA SER A 53 9.17 1.07 7.55
C SER A 53 10.48 0.98 8.31
N GLU A 54 10.44 0.55 9.59
CA GLU A 54 11.67 0.35 10.38
C GLU A 54 12.60 -0.71 9.79
N GLY A 55 12.05 -1.78 9.19
CA GLY A 55 12.84 -2.81 8.53
C GLY A 55 13.50 -2.28 7.27
N LEU A 56 12.80 -1.43 6.52
CA LEU A 56 13.29 -0.86 5.28
C LEU A 56 14.41 0.16 5.51
N ILE A 57 14.24 1.08 6.45
CA ILE A 57 15.27 2.08 6.77
C ILE A 57 16.53 1.48 7.38
N ARG A 58 16.44 0.31 8.04
CA ARG A 58 17.58 -0.46 8.56
C ARG A 58 18.19 -1.43 7.55
N ASP A 59 17.78 -1.33 6.30
CA ASP A 59 18.27 -2.18 5.21
C ASP A 59 18.11 -3.69 5.44
N ALA A 60 17.04 -4.10 6.13
CA ALA A 60 16.78 -5.50 6.40
C ALA A 60 16.54 -6.28 5.08
N ILE A 61 17.29 -7.37 4.88
CA ILE A 61 17.27 -8.18 3.64
C ILE A 61 15.83 -8.58 3.24
N LYS A 62 15.00 -9.00 4.21
CA LYS A 62 13.60 -9.35 3.93
C LYS A 62 12.77 -8.18 3.43
N SER A 63 13.00 -6.97 3.95
CA SER A 63 12.31 -5.76 3.52
C SER A 63 12.75 -5.34 2.12
N ARG A 64 14.04 -5.45 1.82
CA ARG A 64 14.59 -5.15 0.49
C ARG A 64 14.04 -6.07 -0.60
N LYS A 65 13.95 -7.37 -0.34
CA LYS A 65 13.38 -8.34 -1.30
C LYS A 65 11.94 -8.04 -1.71
N LYS A 66 11.17 -7.41 -0.84
CA LYS A 66 9.78 -7.04 -1.12
C LYS A 66 9.65 -5.80 -2.01
N LEU A 67 10.76 -5.10 -2.29
CA LEU A 67 10.81 -4.01 -3.26
C LEU A 67 10.90 -4.51 -4.71
N ASP A 68 11.15 -5.80 -4.93
CA ASP A 68 11.27 -6.35 -6.28
C ASP A 68 9.94 -6.27 -7.02
N ILE A 69 9.93 -5.46 -8.07
CA ILE A 69 8.80 -5.27 -9.00
C ILE A 69 9.28 -5.42 -10.43
N PHE A 70 8.36 -5.77 -11.33
CA PHE A 70 8.69 -6.06 -12.73
C PHE A 70 7.68 -5.39 -13.67
N ASP A 71 8.12 -5.04 -14.87
CA ASP A 71 7.28 -4.34 -15.85
C ASP A 71 6.01 -5.10 -16.24
N TYR A 72 6.06 -6.43 -16.23
CA TYR A 72 4.90 -7.27 -16.61
C TYR A 72 3.73 -7.16 -15.62
N GLU A 73 3.94 -6.67 -14.40
CA GLU A 73 2.89 -6.56 -13.37
C GLU A 73 2.32 -5.15 -13.19
N ARG A 74 2.82 -4.19 -13.97
CA ARG A 74 2.35 -2.80 -13.90
C ARG A 74 0.88 -2.65 -14.36
N PRO A 75 0.11 -1.74 -13.75
CA PRO A 75 0.52 -0.89 -12.63
C PRO A 75 0.69 -1.68 -11.32
N VAL A 76 1.69 -1.33 -10.52
CA VAL A 76 2.01 -1.99 -9.25
C VAL A 76 2.28 -0.99 -8.14
N GLY A 77 1.65 -1.19 -6.99
CA GLY A 77 1.87 -0.43 -5.77
C GLY A 77 2.77 -1.19 -4.79
N ILE A 78 3.65 -0.45 -4.09
CA ILE A 78 4.40 -0.98 -2.95
C ILE A 78 3.73 -0.52 -1.67
N GLN A 79 3.37 -1.48 -0.81
CA GLN A 79 2.72 -1.19 0.46
C GLN A 79 3.71 -1.15 1.61
N ILE A 80 3.68 -0.06 2.39
CA ILE A 80 4.48 0.12 3.61
C ILE A 80 3.59 0.21 4.84
N PHE A 81 4.13 -0.10 6.02
CA PHE A 81 3.47 0.09 7.31
C PHE A 81 4.46 0.53 8.39
N GLY A 82 3.99 1.32 9.32
CA GLY A 82 4.75 1.81 10.48
C GLY A 82 3.90 2.66 11.39
N GLY A 83 4.43 2.98 12.57
CA GLY A 83 3.82 3.88 13.56
C GLY A 83 4.67 5.12 13.83
N ASP A 84 5.75 5.32 13.10
CA ASP A 84 6.66 6.46 13.23
C ASP A 84 6.69 7.29 11.94
N GLU A 85 6.49 8.60 12.07
CA GLU A 85 6.32 9.52 10.93
C GLU A 85 7.61 9.63 10.10
N GLU A 86 8.77 9.71 10.76
CA GLU A 86 10.06 9.84 10.07
C GLU A 86 10.41 8.55 9.32
N ALA A 87 10.23 7.39 9.97
CA ALA A 87 10.45 6.09 9.34
C ALA A 87 9.52 5.87 8.12
N MET A 88 8.27 6.30 8.20
CA MET A 88 7.33 6.22 7.09
C MET A 88 7.73 7.16 5.94
N ALA A 89 8.13 8.39 6.24
CA ALA A 89 8.64 9.35 5.27
C ALA A 89 9.90 8.84 4.55
N MET A 90 10.88 8.33 5.31
CA MET A 90 12.09 7.75 4.73
C MET A 90 11.81 6.52 3.88
N SER A 91 10.89 5.67 4.33
CA SER A 91 10.48 4.48 3.58
C SER A 91 9.82 4.83 2.26
N ALA A 92 8.99 5.88 2.21
CA ALA A 92 8.39 6.36 0.97
C ALA A 92 9.46 6.78 -0.05
N ARG A 93 10.50 7.49 0.39
CA ARG A 93 11.65 7.86 -0.47
C ARG A 93 12.41 6.64 -0.98
N ILE A 94 12.63 5.63 -0.13
CA ILE A 94 13.29 4.39 -0.55
C ILE A 94 12.43 3.64 -1.57
N VAL A 95 11.12 3.54 -1.33
CA VAL A 95 10.18 2.93 -2.27
C VAL A 95 10.21 3.64 -3.62
N GLU A 96 10.25 4.96 -3.64
CA GLU A 96 10.31 5.73 -4.89
C GLU A 96 11.55 5.41 -5.74
N THR A 97 12.67 4.98 -5.12
CA THR A 97 13.89 4.63 -5.89
C THR A 97 13.75 3.39 -6.78
N VAL A 98 12.73 2.56 -6.56
CA VAL A 98 12.44 1.40 -7.42
C VAL A 98 11.29 1.67 -8.39
N GLU A 99 10.82 2.93 -8.44
CA GLU A 99 9.86 3.46 -9.40
C GLU A 99 8.56 2.64 -9.51
N PRO A 100 7.84 2.34 -8.40
CA PRO A 100 6.50 1.76 -8.49
C PRO A 100 5.52 2.80 -9.04
N ASP A 101 4.31 2.36 -9.38
CA ASP A 101 3.26 3.27 -9.84
C ASP A 101 2.52 3.94 -8.67
N ILE A 102 2.55 3.33 -7.47
CA ILE A 102 1.82 3.79 -6.27
C ILE A 102 2.65 3.45 -5.02
N VAL A 103 2.61 4.36 -4.02
CA VAL A 103 2.94 4.04 -2.63
C VAL A 103 1.65 3.81 -1.87
N ASP A 104 1.49 2.65 -1.24
CA ASP A 104 0.30 2.34 -0.45
C ASP A 104 0.62 2.21 1.04
N ILE A 105 -0.31 2.61 1.91
CA ILE A 105 -0.14 2.56 3.36
C ILE A 105 -1.08 1.53 3.96
N ASN A 106 -0.55 0.63 4.79
CA ASN A 106 -1.34 -0.38 5.50
C ASN A 106 -1.82 0.14 6.85
N TYR A 107 -3.12 0.40 6.95
CA TYR A 107 -3.82 0.67 8.22
C TYR A 107 -4.84 -0.43 8.57
N GLY A 108 -4.66 -1.64 8.01
CA GLY A 108 -5.64 -2.71 8.18
C GLY A 108 -5.10 -4.00 8.81
N CYS A 109 -3.79 -4.21 8.90
CA CYS A 109 -3.20 -5.44 9.43
C CYS A 109 -3.52 -5.62 10.92
N PRO A 110 -4.25 -6.71 11.33
CA PRO A 110 -4.66 -6.91 12.72
C PRO A 110 -3.64 -7.71 13.54
N VAL A 111 -2.52 -8.10 12.93
CA VAL A 111 -1.51 -8.95 13.60
C VAL A 111 -1.00 -8.27 14.86
N LYS A 112 -1.09 -8.94 16.00
CA LYS A 112 -0.73 -8.40 17.32
C LYS A 112 0.65 -7.73 17.34
N LYS A 113 1.64 -8.36 16.69
CA LYS A 113 3.02 -7.82 16.60
C LYS A 113 3.09 -6.46 15.87
N VAL A 114 2.18 -6.21 14.93
CA VAL A 114 2.08 -4.94 14.20
C VAL A 114 1.30 -3.93 15.03
N VAL A 115 0.14 -4.33 15.54
CA VAL A 115 -0.76 -3.48 16.33
C VAL A 115 -0.10 -2.95 17.61
N CYS A 116 0.66 -3.79 18.33
CA CYS A 116 1.38 -3.39 19.54
C CYS A 116 2.46 -2.32 19.29
N LYS A 117 2.86 -2.11 18.06
CA LYS A 117 3.79 -1.05 17.64
C LYS A 117 3.10 0.23 17.18
N GLY A 118 1.79 0.36 17.38
CA GLY A 118 1.01 1.49 16.86
C GLY A 118 0.95 1.54 15.35
N ALA A 119 1.02 0.39 14.67
CA ALA A 119 1.03 0.28 13.21
C ALA A 119 -0.12 -0.61 12.70
N GLY A 120 -0.32 -0.65 11.39
CA GLY A 120 -1.42 -1.40 10.77
C GLY A 120 -2.77 -0.98 11.35
N ALA A 121 -3.64 -1.93 11.73
CA ALA A 121 -4.95 -1.61 12.32
C ALA A 121 -4.83 -0.87 13.67
N GLY A 122 -3.68 -0.91 14.35
CA GLY A 122 -3.46 -0.19 15.60
C GLY A 122 -3.58 1.32 15.46
N VAL A 123 -3.29 1.86 14.27
CA VAL A 123 -3.41 3.28 13.95
C VAL A 123 -4.86 3.78 14.02
N LEU A 124 -5.84 2.90 13.79
CA LEU A 124 -7.27 3.27 13.86
C LEU A 124 -7.74 3.69 15.25
N LYS A 125 -6.93 3.46 16.28
CA LYS A 125 -7.19 3.95 17.65
C LYS A 125 -6.77 5.41 17.85
N ASP A 126 -5.94 5.95 16.94
CA ASP A 126 -5.40 7.31 16.98
C ASP A 126 -5.47 7.90 15.57
N ILE A 127 -6.60 8.54 15.27
CA ILE A 127 -6.84 9.14 13.95
C ILE A 127 -5.89 10.30 13.68
N ASP A 128 -5.47 11.04 14.70
CA ASP A 128 -4.49 12.11 14.52
C ASP A 128 -3.14 11.56 14.10
N LEU A 129 -2.70 10.42 14.66
CA LEU A 129 -1.50 9.71 14.20
C LEU A 129 -1.67 9.25 12.73
N MET A 130 -2.84 8.68 12.38
CA MET A 130 -3.12 8.27 11.00
C MET A 130 -2.95 9.42 10.01
N VAL A 131 -3.46 10.60 10.36
CA VAL A 131 -3.33 11.82 9.55
C VAL A 131 -1.86 12.25 9.43
N ARG A 132 -1.09 12.24 10.53
CA ARG A 132 0.33 12.63 10.52
C ARG A 132 1.16 11.66 9.68
N LEU A 133 0.98 10.34 9.85
CA LEU A 133 1.67 9.31 9.06
C LEU A 133 1.36 9.46 7.56
N THR A 134 0.09 9.65 7.21
CA THR A 134 -0.32 9.84 5.81
C THR A 134 0.32 11.10 5.22
N LYS A 135 0.29 12.23 5.94
CA LYS A 135 0.96 13.47 5.51
C LYS A 135 2.46 13.30 5.34
N ALA A 136 3.12 12.57 6.26
CA ALA A 136 4.55 12.30 6.17
C ALA A 136 4.91 11.54 4.88
N VAL A 137 4.12 10.54 4.51
CA VAL A 137 4.30 9.78 3.26
C VAL A 137 4.03 10.66 2.05
N VAL A 138 2.87 11.33 1.99
CA VAL A 138 2.47 12.19 0.85
C VAL A 138 3.50 13.28 0.58
N ASN A 139 4.06 13.89 1.62
CA ASN A 139 5.07 14.96 1.48
C ASN A 139 6.47 14.43 1.10
N SER A 140 6.67 13.12 1.05
CA SER A 140 7.99 12.49 0.85
C SER A 140 8.15 11.76 -0.48
N THR A 141 7.12 11.75 -1.32
CA THR A 141 7.13 11.11 -2.64
C THR A 141 6.34 11.93 -3.66
N HIS A 142 6.66 11.79 -4.93
CA HIS A 142 5.89 12.36 -6.05
C HIS A 142 4.84 11.38 -6.58
N LEU A 143 4.88 10.12 -6.13
CA LEU A 143 3.96 9.08 -6.55
C LEU A 143 2.57 9.27 -5.92
N PRO A 144 1.51 8.79 -6.56
CA PRO A 144 0.20 8.65 -5.94
C PRO A 144 0.30 7.86 -4.64
N VAL A 145 -0.37 8.33 -3.59
CA VAL A 145 -0.44 7.64 -2.30
C VAL A 145 -1.86 7.13 -2.08
N THR A 146 -1.97 5.84 -1.78
CA THR A 146 -3.22 5.18 -1.41
C THR A 146 -3.14 4.61 0.00
N VAL A 147 -4.29 4.26 0.56
CA VAL A 147 -4.37 3.61 1.88
C VAL A 147 -5.28 2.39 1.81
N LYS A 148 -4.84 1.29 2.42
CA LYS A 148 -5.69 0.15 2.70
C LYS A 148 -6.02 0.11 4.18
N THR A 149 -7.29 0.28 4.52
CA THR A 149 -7.77 0.39 5.89
C THR A 149 -8.91 -0.60 6.17
N ARG A 150 -9.45 -0.54 7.39
CA ARG A 150 -10.71 -1.15 7.82
C ARG A 150 -11.75 -0.05 8.03
N LEU A 151 -13.00 -0.43 8.20
CA LEU A 151 -14.09 0.52 8.49
C LEU A 151 -13.88 1.24 9.83
N GLY A 152 -13.30 0.56 10.82
CA GLY A 152 -12.96 1.08 12.12
C GLY A 152 -12.10 0.09 12.90
N TRP A 153 -11.70 0.44 14.13
CA TRP A 153 -11.00 -0.46 15.05
C TRP A 153 -11.93 -1.56 15.58
N ASP A 154 -13.15 -1.17 15.95
CA ASP A 154 -14.21 -2.02 16.46
C ASP A 154 -15.58 -1.51 15.99
N ASN A 155 -16.67 -2.11 16.49
CA ASN A 155 -18.02 -1.73 16.08
C ASN A 155 -18.45 -0.34 16.55
N ASP A 156 -17.79 0.21 17.57
CA ASP A 156 -18.12 1.53 18.13
C ASP A 156 -17.38 2.67 17.40
N SER A 157 -16.39 2.32 16.55
CA SER A 157 -15.53 3.26 15.82
C SER A 157 -15.68 3.19 14.29
N ILE A 158 -16.81 2.62 13.82
CA ILE A 158 -17.18 2.56 12.38
C ILE A 158 -17.85 3.87 11.95
#